data_c953e61076255d6662f7931263f8f708
#
_entry.id   c953e61076255d6662f7931263f8f708
#
_cell.length_a   1.000
_cell.length_b   1.000
_cell.length_c   1.000
_cell.angle_alpha   90.00
_cell.angle_beta   90.00
_cell.angle_gamma   90.00
#
_symmetry.space_group_name_H-M   'P 1'
#
loop_
_entity.id
_entity.type
_entity.pdbx_description
1 polymer ?
#
loop_
_entity_poly.entity_id
_entity_poly.type
_entity_poly.pdbx_seq_one_letter_code
_entity_poly.pdbx_strand_id
1 'polypeptide(L)'
;MKLFSAITFLFAASAMVSQAAIDGPQIEQLTGLKGSLNESEGVFKVTSPRSDVTVTVDGWQMPPFMGLTSWAAFAPGKNKPTMVMGDLVLMQDEVNAVMTAILDSGLSVTALHNHFFYDEPKVYFMHIAGEGEVEDLAVGVKAALEKVKEIRSEKPELSKGFGASLAAVASTITGAEVDSVLGTKGQAKDGMFKVVLGRKATMECGCEAGKELGVNTWAAFAGTDADALVDGDFVVLESELQSVLKSLRHHGINIVAIHHHMTGESPRYLFLHYWGRGPVATLTHAIKGALDKTAK
;
A
#
# COMPACT_ATOMS: atom_id res chain seq x y z
N MET A 1 46.26 -11.79 61.26
CA MET A 1 46.38 -11.15 59.95
C MET A 1 45.04 -11.30 59.27
N LYS A 2 44.22 -10.22 59.29
CA LYS A 2 42.89 -10.21 58.63
C LYS A 2 43.04 -9.50 57.28
N LEU A 3 42.84 -10.21 56.19
CA LEU A 3 42.75 -9.62 54.83
C LEU A 3 41.38 -8.94 54.68
N PHE A 4 41.39 -7.65 54.42
CA PHE A 4 40.21 -6.92 53.95
C PHE A 4 40.20 -6.98 52.42
N SER A 5 39.19 -7.63 51.85
CA SER A 5 38.93 -7.66 50.40
C SER A 5 38.07 -6.42 50.06
N ALA A 6 38.64 -5.49 49.33
CA ALA A 6 37.90 -4.33 48.82
C ALA A 6 37.11 -4.74 47.55
N ILE A 7 35.80 -4.67 47.64
CA ILE A 7 34.92 -4.87 46.47
C ILE A 7 34.73 -3.50 45.81
N THR A 8 35.32 -3.36 44.62
CA THR A 8 35.13 -2.15 43.78
C THR A 8 33.83 -2.31 42.99
N PHE A 9 32.83 -1.52 43.35
CA PHE A 9 31.59 -1.41 42.52
C PHE A 9 31.89 -0.55 41.29
N LEU A 10 31.88 -1.17 40.11
CA LEU A 10 31.85 -0.45 38.85
C LEU A 10 30.42 0.03 38.57
N PHE A 11 30.20 1.32 38.73
CA PHE A 11 28.97 1.97 38.24
C PHE A 11 29.05 2.09 36.73
N ALA A 12 28.32 1.24 36.01
CA ALA A 12 28.06 1.43 34.56
C ALA A 12 27.10 2.62 34.43
N ALA A 13 27.61 3.76 34.03
CA ALA A 13 26.80 4.90 33.62
C ALA A 13 26.11 4.53 32.27
N SER A 14 24.84 4.14 32.32
CA SER A 14 24.00 4.05 31.13
C SER A 14 23.83 5.46 30.59
N ALA A 15 24.49 5.79 29.50
CA ALA A 15 24.22 6.99 28.73
C ALA A 15 22.77 6.90 28.25
N MET A 16 21.85 7.66 28.86
CA MET A 16 20.55 7.92 28.27
C MET A 16 20.81 8.74 27.01
N VAL A 17 20.66 8.10 25.86
CA VAL A 17 20.56 8.81 24.58
C VAL A 17 19.28 9.63 24.68
N SER A 18 19.41 10.93 24.87
CA SER A 18 18.31 11.87 24.78
C SER A 18 17.81 11.81 23.33
N GLN A 19 16.65 11.18 23.13
CA GLN A 19 15.99 11.17 21.83
C GLN A 19 15.59 12.61 21.54
N ALA A 20 16.01 13.14 20.39
CA ALA A 20 15.69 14.51 19.99
C ALA A 20 14.17 14.69 19.94
N ALA A 21 13.69 15.80 20.50
CA ALA A 21 12.28 16.16 20.42
C ALA A 21 11.89 16.40 18.95
N ILE A 22 10.68 16.04 18.58
CA ILE A 22 10.15 16.28 17.21
C ILE A 22 10.02 17.78 16.97
N ASP A 23 10.60 18.27 15.86
CA ASP A 23 10.49 19.67 15.42
C ASP A 23 9.15 19.90 14.70
N GLY A 24 8.09 20.19 15.46
CA GLY A 24 6.76 20.47 14.92
C GLY A 24 6.72 21.66 13.95
N PRO A 25 7.32 22.81 14.25
CA PRO A 25 7.45 23.94 13.32
C PRO A 25 8.06 23.57 11.97
N GLN A 26 9.09 22.75 11.94
CA GLN A 26 9.71 22.27 10.70
C GLN A 26 8.74 21.39 9.91
N ILE A 27 8.02 20.47 10.57
CA ILE A 27 7.00 19.62 9.94
C ILE A 27 5.88 20.48 9.34
N GLU A 28 5.40 21.50 10.05
CA GLU A 28 4.39 22.43 9.53
C GLU A 28 4.89 23.16 8.27
N GLN A 29 6.12 23.64 8.31
CA GLN A 29 6.72 24.33 7.16
C GLN A 29 6.84 23.42 5.94
N LEU A 30 7.32 22.19 6.14
CA LEU A 30 7.55 21.23 5.08
C LEU A 30 6.26 20.67 4.49
N THR A 31 5.29 20.32 5.33
CA THR A 31 4.00 19.78 4.88
C THR A 31 3.02 20.85 4.38
N GLY A 32 3.18 22.08 4.85
CA GLY A 32 2.23 23.18 4.64
C GLY A 32 0.94 23.03 5.47
N LEU A 33 0.93 22.14 6.46
CA LEU A 33 -0.21 21.85 7.33
C LEU A 33 0.05 22.32 8.75
N LYS A 34 -1.00 22.71 9.47
CA LYS A 34 -0.93 22.92 10.92
C LYS A 34 -1.03 21.59 11.65
N GLY A 35 -0.28 21.49 12.74
CA GLY A 35 -0.23 20.30 13.57
C GLY A 35 -0.38 20.59 15.05
N SER A 36 -0.37 19.52 15.84
CA SER A 36 -0.37 19.58 17.30
C SER A 36 0.56 18.53 17.89
N LEU A 37 1.26 18.90 18.95
CA LEU A 37 2.10 17.99 19.72
C LEU A 37 1.28 17.34 20.85
N ASN A 38 1.28 16.03 20.88
CA ASN A 38 0.89 15.27 22.06
C ASN A 38 2.16 15.05 22.91
N GLU A 39 2.33 15.84 23.94
CA GLU A 39 3.53 15.79 24.78
C GLU A 39 3.69 14.45 25.51
N SER A 40 2.58 13.81 25.90
CA SER A 40 2.62 12.54 26.64
C SER A 40 3.14 11.36 25.81
N GLU A 41 2.94 11.41 24.49
CA GLU A 41 3.40 10.39 23.54
C GLU A 41 4.63 10.84 22.75
N GLY A 42 4.99 12.13 22.80
CA GLY A 42 6.05 12.71 21.97
C GLY A 42 5.72 12.70 20.47
N VAL A 43 4.45 12.79 20.13
CA VAL A 43 3.95 12.67 18.75
C VAL A 43 3.45 14.00 18.24
N PHE A 44 3.97 14.44 17.10
CA PHE A 44 3.46 15.62 16.37
C PHE A 44 2.58 15.17 15.21
N LYS A 45 1.32 15.58 15.19
CA LYS A 45 0.32 15.15 14.20
C LYS A 45 -0.17 16.33 13.37
N VAL A 46 -0.12 16.19 12.05
CA VAL A 46 -0.74 17.10 11.08
C VAL A 46 -1.99 16.45 10.48
N THR A 47 -2.97 17.26 10.08
CA THR A 47 -4.24 16.78 9.52
C THR A 47 -4.65 17.58 8.28
N SER A 48 -5.33 16.91 7.35
CA SER A 48 -5.86 17.51 6.12
C SER A 48 -7.30 17.00 5.90
N PRO A 49 -8.32 17.73 6.36
CA PRO A 49 -9.72 17.37 6.14
C PRO A 49 -10.08 17.41 4.64
N ARG A 50 -10.85 16.45 4.16
CA ARG A 50 -11.42 16.41 2.82
C ARG A 50 -12.69 17.24 2.77
N SER A 51 -12.53 18.55 2.56
CA SER A 51 -13.64 19.49 2.35
C SER A 51 -13.88 19.85 0.88
N ASP A 52 -13.06 19.32 0.00
CA ASP A 52 -13.08 19.51 -1.44
C ASP A 52 -14.08 18.59 -2.17
N VAL A 53 -14.56 17.55 -1.50
CA VAL A 53 -15.56 16.61 -2.01
C VAL A 53 -16.69 16.39 -1.01
N THR A 54 -17.89 16.17 -1.52
CA THR A 54 -19.04 15.75 -0.69
C THR A 54 -19.17 14.24 -0.77
N VAL A 55 -19.13 13.58 0.38
CA VAL A 55 -19.33 12.13 0.50
C VAL A 55 -20.58 11.86 1.31
N THR A 56 -21.44 10.99 0.82
CA THR A 56 -22.57 10.44 1.57
C THR A 56 -22.33 8.98 1.91
N VAL A 57 -22.79 8.54 3.07
CA VAL A 57 -22.76 7.14 3.50
C VAL A 57 -24.15 6.78 3.93
N ASP A 58 -24.76 5.80 3.27
CA ASP A 58 -26.17 5.41 3.51
C ASP A 58 -27.13 6.62 3.49
N GLY A 59 -26.90 7.54 2.54
CA GLY A 59 -27.65 8.78 2.38
C GLY A 59 -27.33 9.91 3.37
N TRP A 60 -26.46 9.67 4.35
CA TRP A 60 -26.00 10.69 5.30
C TRP A 60 -24.75 11.40 4.78
N GLN A 61 -24.77 12.74 4.75
CA GLN A 61 -23.58 13.52 4.38
C GLN A 61 -22.53 13.45 5.49
N MET A 62 -21.38 12.85 5.18
CA MET A 62 -20.28 12.68 6.12
C MET A 62 -19.47 13.96 6.30
N PRO A 63 -19.40 14.53 7.52
CA PRO A 63 -18.48 15.63 7.78
C PRO A 63 -17.04 15.10 7.90
N PRO A 64 -16.01 15.91 7.55
CA PRO A 64 -14.61 15.48 7.61
C PRO A 64 -14.18 14.93 8.98
N PHE A 65 -14.74 15.47 10.07
CA PHE A 65 -14.44 15.01 11.43
C PHE A 65 -14.85 13.55 11.72
N MET A 66 -15.83 13.02 10.99
CA MET A 66 -16.28 11.62 11.12
C MET A 66 -15.49 10.65 10.23
N GLY A 67 -14.19 10.86 10.03
CA GLY A 67 -13.33 9.91 9.34
C GLY A 67 -12.91 10.33 7.94
N LEU A 68 -13.34 11.50 7.42
CA LEU A 68 -12.87 12.00 6.13
C LEU A 68 -11.71 13.01 6.30
N THR A 69 -10.77 12.71 7.18
CA THR A 69 -9.61 13.56 7.43
C THR A 69 -8.32 12.74 7.27
N SER A 70 -7.53 13.05 6.27
CA SER A 70 -6.17 12.52 6.15
C SER A 70 -5.29 13.05 7.28
N TRP A 71 -4.37 12.22 7.77
CA TRP A 71 -3.44 12.62 8.82
C TRP A 71 -2.08 11.96 8.65
N ALA A 72 -1.04 12.61 9.18
CA ALA A 72 0.28 12.03 9.37
C ALA A 72 0.81 12.40 10.76
N ALA A 73 1.36 11.42 11.47
CA ALA A 73 1.88 11.54 12.83
C ALA A 73 3.36 11.19 12.83
N PHE A 74 4.18 12.10 13.35
CA PHE A 74 5.63 12.01 13.43
C PHE A 74 6.05 11.77 14.88
N ALA A 75 6.94 10.81 15.07
CA ALA A 75 7.49 10.47 16.37
C ALA A 75 8.99 10.20 16.26
N PRO A 76 9.74 10.23 17.38
CA PRO A 76 11.12 9.77 17.39
C PRO A 76 11.21 8.32 16.92
N GLY A 77 12.09 8.04 15.95
CA GLY A 77 12.34 6.70 15.44
C GLY A 77 13.34 5.94 16.29
N LYS A 78 13.45 4.63 16.07
CA LYS A 78 14.41 3.78 16.78
C LYS A 78 15.68 3.54 15.98
N ASN A 79 15.55 3.28 14.68
CA ASN A 79 16.68 2.97 13.80
C ASN A 79 17.12 4.19 13.00
N LYS A 80 16.22 5.13 12.80
CA LYS A 80 16.42 6.44 12.16
C LYS A 80 15.90 7.53 13.10
N PRO A 81 16.24 8.82 12.86
CA PRO A 81 15.85 9.90 13.76
C PRO A 81 14.34 10.03 13.97
N THR A 82 13.56 9.85 12.91
CA THR A 82 12.12 10.07 12.92
C THR A 82 11.39 8.87 12.28
N MET A 83 10.22 8.56 12.79
CA MET A 83 9.24 7.70 12.12
C MET A 83 7.97 8.51 11.79
N VAL A 84 7.30 8.13 10.73
CA VAL A 84 5.98 8.64 10.38
C VAL A 84 5.00 7.48 10.17
N MET A 85 3.77 7.66 10.63
CA MET A 85 2.62 6.86 10.24
C MET A 85 1.49 7.79 9.81
N GLY A 86 0.67 7.35 8.89
CA GLY A 86 -0.43 8.17 8.40
C GLY A 86 -1.57 7.34 7.81
N ASP A 87 -2.66 8.05 7.51
CA ASP A 87 -3.83 7.52 6.86
C ASP A 87 -4.37 8.58 5.89
N LEU A 88 -4.45 8.25 4.62
CA LEU A 88 -4.87 9.14 3.55
C LEU A 88 -6.28 8.77 3.09
N VAL A 89 -7.15 9.76 3.08
CA VAL A 89 -8.53 9.64 2.59
C VAL A 89 -8.55 9.98 1.10
N LEU A 90 -8.86 9.00 0.27
CA LEU A 90 -8.71 9.09 -1.19
C LEU A 90 -10.00 8.71 -1.91
N MET A 91 -10.32 9.47 -2.95
CA MET A 91 -11.35 9.06 -3.91
C MET A 91 -10.76 7.98 -4.84
N GLN A 92 -11.64 7.22 -5.48
CA GLN A 92 -11.30 6.08 -6.34
C GLN A 92 -10.26 6.40 -7.41
N ASP A 93 -10.33 7.58 -8.01
CA ASP A 93 -9.42 8.04 -9.06
C ASP A 93 -8.10 8.63 -8.53
N GLU A 94 -7.99 8.85 -7.23
CA GLU A 94 -6.77 9.36 -6.57
C GLU A 94 -5.86 8.23 -6.10
N VAL A 95 -6.43 7.07 -5.72
CA VAL A 95 -5.73 5.98 -5.00
C VAL A 95 -4.39 5.64 -5.66
N ASN A 96 -4.41 5.30 -6.93
CA ASN A 96 -3.21 4.76 -7.57
C ASN A 96 -2.15 5.82 -7.91
N ALA A 97 -2.57 7.04 -8.21
CA ALA A 97 -1.63 8.14 -8.45
C ALA A 97 -0.95 8.57 -7.13
N VAL A 98 -1.71 8.66 -6.04
CA VAL A 98 -1.16 8.97 -4.71
C VAL A 98 -0.28 7.84 -4.20
N MET A 99 -0.67 6.57 -4.40
CA MET A 99 0.19 5.42 -4.06
C MET A 99 1.55 5.51 -4.76
N THR A 100 1.55 5.85 -6.05
CA THR A 100 2.80 6.03 -6.80
C THR A 100 3.66 7.14 -6.18
N ALA A 101 3.07 8.30 -5.87
CA ALA A 101 3.79 9.41 -5.24
C ALA A 101 4.40 9.03 -3.88
N ILE A 102 3.68 8.27 -3.05
CA ILE A 102 4.18 7.75 -1.77
C ILE A 102 5.37 6.80 -1.99
N LEU A 103 5.23 5.82 -2.87
CA LEU A 103 6.28 4.84 -3.14
C LEU A 103 7.54 5.48 -3.75
N ASP A 104 7.37 6.48 -4.61
CA ASP A 104 8.48 7.20 -5.23
C ASP A 104 9.19 8.16 -4.26
N SER A 105 8.49 8.66 -3.24
CA SER A 105 9.09 9.44 -2.16
C SER A 105 9.88 8.62 -1.14
N GLY A 106 9.86 7.28 -1.26
CA GLY A 106 10.53 6.37 -0.32
C GLY A 106 9.69 6.00 0.91
N LEU A 107 8.47 6.51 1.04
CA LEU A 107 7.52 6.05 2.04
C LEU A 107 6.93 4.68 1.66
N SER A 108 6.46 3.96 2.64
CA SER A 108 5.80 2.67 2.48
C SER A 108 4.28 2.80 2.49
N VAL A 109 3.59 2.01 1.68
CA VAL A 109 2.14 1.79 1.76
C VAL A 109 1.90 0.48 2.48
N THR A 110 1.21 0.52 3.60
CA THR A 110 1.05 -0.64 4.50
C THR A 110 -0.34 -1.27 4.45
N ALA A 111 -1.36 -0.51 4.08
CA ALA A 111 -2.73 -1.01 3.88
C ALA A 111 -3.49 -0.14 2.88
N LEU A 112 -4.50 -0.73 2.24
CA LEU A 112 -5.49 -0.05 1.41
C LEU A 112 -6.83 -0.73 1.58
N HIS A 113 -7.85 0.01 2.08
CA HIS A 113 -9.15 -0.54 2.42
C HIS A 113 -10.26 0.52 2.39
N ASN A 114 -11.51 0.09 2.62
CA ASN A 114 -12.69 0.94 2.81
C ASN A 114 -13.05 1.03 4.29
N HIS A 115 -13.75 2.10 4.69
CA HIS A 115 -14.37 2.22 6.02
C HIS A 115 -15.87 2.00 5.99
N PHE A 116 -16.51 2.24 4.84
CA PHE A 116 -17.97 2.36 4.76
C PHE A 116 -18.56 1.37 3.77
N PHE A 117 -19.84 1.04 3.97
CA PHE A 117 -20.74 0.51 2.97
C PHE A 117 -21.62 1.64 2.45
N TYR A 118 -22.03 1.55 1.18
CA TYR A 118 -22.95 2.51 0.54
C TYR A 118 -22.43 3.95 0.55
N ASP A 119 -21.11 4.12 0.50
CA ASP A 119 -20.46 5.40 0.32
C ASP A 119 -20.53 5.85 -1.15
N GLU A 120 -20.87 7.14 -1.35
CA GLU A 120 -20.95 7.76 -2.65
C GLU A 120 -20.37 9.20 -2.59
N PRO A 121 -19.31 9.49 -3.35
CA PRO A 121 -18.47 8.57 -4.14
C PRO A 121 -17.71 7.57 -3.24
N LYS A 122 -17.18 6.50 -3.85
CA LYS A 122 -16.35 5.51 -3.15
C LYS A 122 -15.10 6.15 -2.55
N VAL A 123 -14.88 5.89 -1.26
CA VAL A 123 -13.75 6.38 -0.48
C VAL A 123 -12.84 5.22 -0.08
N TYR A 124 -11.54 5.44 -0.22
CA TYR A 124 -10.49 4.50 0.19
C TYR A 124 -9.60 5.14 1.25
N PHE A 125 -9.04 4.30 2.09
CA PHE A 125 -8.12 4.67 3.15
C PHE A 125 -6.79 3.96 2.92
N MET A 126 -5.71 4.77 2.84
CA MET A 126 -4.38 4.28 2.55
C MET A 126 -3.47 4.59 3.73
N HIS A 127 -3.05 3.54 4.44
CA HIS A 127 -2.05 3.68 5.49
C HIS A 127 -0.65 3.78 4.92
N ILE A 128 0.11 4.71 5.46
CA ILE A 128 1.49 4.97 5.10
C ILE A 128 2.40 4.89 6.32
N ALA A 129 3.68 4.55 6.10
CA ALA A 129 4.70 4.52 7.14
C ALA A 129 6.08 4.83 6.57
N GLY A 130 7.01 5.23 7.45
CA GLY A 130 8.42 5.41 7.09
C GLY A 130 9.29 5.69 8.30
N GLU A 131 10.60 5.43 8.18
CA GLU A 131 11.65 5.88 9.08
C GLU A 131 12.74 6.60 8.30
N GLY A 132 13.17 7.77 8.74
CA GLY A 132 14.15 8.58 8.03
C GLY A 132 14.43 9.92 8.71
N GLU A 133 15.02 10.83 7.96
CA GLU A 133 15.11 12.23 8.35
C GLU A 133 13.72 12.87 8.26
N VAL A 134 13.43 13.80 9.16
CA VAL A 134 12.10 14.45 9.24
C VAL A 134 11.77 15.17 7.92
N GLU A 135 12.75 15.74 7.27
CA GLU A 135 12.63 16.43 5.98
C GLU A 135 12.10 15.49 4.89
N ASP A 136 12.73 14.32 4.74
CA ASP A 136 12.36 13.34 3.71
C ASP A 136 10.94 12.82 3.93
N LEU A 137 10.62 12.49 5.20
CA LEU A 137 9.31 11.99 5.57
C LEU A 137 8.20 13.04 5.36
N ALA A 138 8.44 14.28 5.78
CA ALA A 138 7.48 15.37 5.63
C ALA A 138 7.26 15.76 4.15
N VAL A 139 8.33 15.76 3.34
CA VAL A 139 8.26 15.98 1.89
C VAL A 139 7.47 14.86 1.22
N GLY A 140 7.65 13.60 1.64
CA GLY A 140 6.87 12.46 1.13
C GLY A 140 5.37 12.59 1.43
N VAL A 141 5.02 12.98 2.66
CA VAL A 141 3.62 13.27 3.05
C VAL A 141 3.05 14.42 2.21
N LYS A 142 3.82 15.49 2.03
CA LYS A 142 3.43 16.63 1.18
C LYS A 142 3.16 16.18 -0.25
N ALA A 143 4.05 15.39 -0.84
CA ALA A 143 3.91 14.90 -2.21
C ALA A 143 2.59 14.14 -2.43
N ALA A 144 2.17 13.32 -1.46
CA ALA A 144 0.88 12.64 -1.50
C ALA A 144 -0.30 13.62 -1.51
N LEU A 145 -0.29 14.60 -0.59
CA LEU A 145 -1.38 15.59 -0.48
C LEU A 145 -1.43 16.54 -1.68
N GLU A 146 -0.28 16.91 -2.23
CA GLU A 146 -0.21 17.72 -3.45
C GLU A 146 -0.72 16.93 -4.67
N LYS A 147 -0.46 15.63 -4.74
CA LYS A 147 -1.00 14.79 -5.81
C LYS A 147 -2.54 14.74 -5.76
N VAL A 148 -3.15 14.67 -4.59
CA VAL A 148 -4.62 14.81 -4.44
C VAL A 148 -5.10 16.16 -4.99
N LYS A 149 -4.45 17.26 -4.59
CA LYS A 149 -4.81 18.61 -5.04
C LYS A 149 -4.64 18.78 -6.55
N GLU A 150 -3.54 18.28 -7.11
CA GLU A 150 -3.27 18.28 -8.55
C GLU A 150 -4.42 17.60 -9.31
N ILE A 151 -4.78 16.38 -8.92
CA ILE A 151 -5.86 15.62 -9.55
C ILE A 151 -7.19 16.39 -9.49
N ARG A 152 -7.56 16.93 -8.32
CA ARG A 152 -8.81 17.69 -8.16
C ARG A 152 -8.80 19.02 -8.90
N SER A 153 -7.64 19.67 -9.06
CA SER A 153 -7.52 20.91 -9.84
C SER A 153 -7.64 20.68 -11.33
N GLU A 154 -7.06 19.57 -11.83
CA GLU A 154 -7.12 19.22 -13.25
C GLU A 154 -8.48 18.57 -13.63
N LYS A 155 -9.05 17.81 -12.71
CA LYS A 155 -10.31 17.08 -12.89
C LYS A 155 -11.19 17.26 -11.68
N PRO A 156 -11.95 18.37 -11.60
CA PRO A 156 -12.86 18.63 -10.48
C PRO A 156 -13.93 17.53 -10.33
N GLU A 157 -14.40 17.00 -11.47
CA GLU A 157 -15.33 15.86 -11.50
C GLU A 157 -14.58 14.56 -11.27
N LEU A 158 -15.14 13.70 -10.41
CA LEU A 158 -14.58 12.39 -10.13
C LEU A 158 -14.64 11.50 -11.37
N SER A 159 -13.55 10.81 -11.64
CA SER A 159 -13.49 9.87 -12.76
C SER A 159 -14.40 8.66 -12.49
N LYS A 160 -15.16 8.28 -13.53
CA LYS A 160 -16.05 7.11 -13.47
C LYS A 160 -15.38 5.81 -13.95
N GLY A 161 -14.07 5.85 -14.26
CA GLY A 161 -13.31 4.68 -14.70
C GLY A 161 -11.90 5.03 -15.13
N PHE A 162 -11.13 4.02 -15.50
CA PHE A 162 -9.72 4.16 -15.93
C PHE A 162 -9.57 4.53 -17.43
N GLY A 163 -10.59 5.07 -18.05
CA GLY A 163 -10.57 5.44 -19.47
C GLY A 163 -11.55 4.61 -20.31
N ALA A 164 -11.26 4.43 -21.61
CA ALA A 164 -12.18 3.89 -22.58
C ALA A 164 -12.94 2.63 -22.12
N SER A 165 -14.25 2.60 -22.33
CA SER A 165 -15.05 1.40 -22.09
C SER A 165 -14.65 0.32 -23.11
N LEU A 166 -14.32 -0.88 -22.63
CA LEU A 166 -14.38 -2.07 -23.47
C LEU A 166 -15.86 -2.38 -23.72
N ALA A 167 -16.25 -2.46 -24.98
CA ALA A 167 -17.44 -3.21 -25.29
C ALA A 167 -17.24 -4.64 -24.76
N ALA A 168 -18.23 -5.20 -24.08
CA ALA A 168 -18.17 -6.60 -23.69
C ALA A 168 -18.12 -7.46 -24.97
N VAL A 169 -16.92 -7.89 -25.33
CA VAL A 169 -16.68 -8.81 -26.46
C VAL A 169 -16.39 -10.19 -25.91
N ALA A 170 -16.67 -11.21 -26.69
CA ALA A 170 -16.24 -12.56 -26.37
C ALA A 170 -14.71 -12.58 -26.24
N SER A 171 -14.22 -13.18 -25.17
CA SER A 171 -12.78 -13.29 -24.96
C SER A 171 -12.14 -14.26 -25.95
N THR A 172 -10.92 -13.94 -26.39
CA THR A 172 -10.11 -14.74 -27.34
C THR A 172 -8.63 -14.73 -26.98
N ILE A 173 -8.33 -14.93 -25.69
CA ILE A 173 -6.95 -14.95 -25.19
C ILE A 173 -6.28 -16.27 -25.58
N THR A 174 -5.10 -16.21 -26.24
CA THR A 174 -4.38 -17.40 -26.67
C THR A 174 -3.60 -18.07 -25.54
N GLY A 175 -3.17 -17.34 -24.52
CA GLY A 175 -2.50 -17.82 -23.33
C GLY A 175 -1.04 -18.29 -23.51
N ALA A 176 -0.58 -18.54 -24.72
CA ALA A 176 0.76 -19.07 -24.96
C ALA A 176 1.89 -18.17 -24.44
N GLU A 177 1.74 -16.86 -24.61
CA GLU A 177 2.69 -15.87 -24.10
C GLU A 177 2.67 -15.81 -22.57
N VAL A 178 1.49 -15.87 -21.95
CA VAL A 178 1.34 -15.90 -20.49
C VAL A 178 2.07 -17.12 -19.91
N ASP A 179 1.87 -18.31 -20.48
CA ASP A 179 2.56 -19.54 -20.09
C ASP A 179 4.08 -19.39 -20.17
N SER A 180 4.55 -18.87 -21.31
CA SER A 180 5.97 -18.75 -21.58
C SER A 180 6.67 -17.78 -20.64
N VAL A 181 6.07 -16.60 -20.43
CA VAL A 181 6.66 -15.52 -19.64
C VAL A 181 6.59 -15.83 -18.14
N LEU A 182 5.46 -16.37 -17.65
CA LEU A 182 5.26 -16.67 -16.23
C LEU A 182 5.83 -18.06 -15.84
N GLY A 183 6.25 -18.87 -16.82
CA GLY A 183 6.87 -20.18 -16.58
C GLY A 183 5.92 -21.21 -15.96
N THR A 184 4.62 -21.07 -16.16
CA THR A 184 3.60 -21.97 -15.62
C THR A 184 2.48 -22.19 -16.62
N LYS A 185 1.80 -23.32 -16.54
CA LYS A 185 0.64 -23.61 -17.40
C LYS A 185 -0.62 -23.06 -16.82
N GLY A 186 -1.32 -22.24 -17.60
CA GLY A 186 -2.64 -21.72 -17.27
C GLY A 186 -3.77 -22.61 -17.80
N GLN A 187 -4.97 -22.13 -17.55
CA GLN A 187 -6.23 -22.76 -17.98
C GLN A 187 -7.03 -21.78 -18.83
N ALA A 188 -7.50 -22.25 -19.97
CA ALA A 188 -8.44 -21.53 -20.82
C ALA A 188 -9.87 -21.93 -20.48
N LYS A 189 -10.77 -20.94 -20.42
CA LYS A 189 -12.21 -21.15 -20.26
C LYS A 189 -12.97 -19.98 -20.88
N ASP A 190 -13.92 -20.27 -21.74
CA ASP A 190 -14.78 -19.30 -22.42
C ASP A 190 -13.96 -18.17 -23.10
N GLY A 191 -12.82 -18.53 -23.71
CA GLY A 191 -11.90 -17.60 -24.36
C GLY A 191 -11.07 -16.73 -23.41
N MET A 192 -11.26 -16.82 -22.09
CA MET A 192 -10.43 -16.24 -21.06
C MET A 192 -9.27 -17.17 -20.72
N PHE A 193 -8.24 -16.63 -20.09
CA PHE A 193 -7.06 -17.39 -19.66
C PHE A 193 -6.65 -17.03 -18.24
N LYS A 194 -6.38 -18.04 -17.39
CA LYS A 194 -5.98 -17.84 -15.99
C LYS A 194 -4.77 -18.68 -15.64
N VAL A 195 -3.81 -18.06 -14.96
CA VAL A 195 -2.66 -18.73 -14.33
C VAL A 195 -2.72 -18.62 -12.83
N VAL A 196 -2.15 -19.61 -12.13
CA VAL A 196 -2.06 -19.65 -10.67
C VAL A 196 -0.69 -20.17 -10.25
N LEU A 197 0.03 -19.34 -9.47
CA LEU A 197 1.35 -19.65 -8.92
C LEU A 197 1.24 -19.77 -7.40
N GLY A 198 1.52 -20.96 -6.86
CA GLY A 198 1.38 -21.23 -5.44
C GLY A 198 2.58 -20.82 -4.61
N ARG A 199 2.31 -20.47 -3.36
CA ARG A 199 3.29 -20.42 -2.26
C ARG A 199 2.83 -21.35 -1.14
N LYS A 200 3.57 -21.43 -0.04
CA LYS A 200 3.25 -22.30 1.10
C LYS A 200 3.34 -21.52 2.40
N ALA A 201 2.44 -21.82 3.31
CA ALA A 201 2.45 -21.35 4.68
C ALA A 201 2.18 -22.52 5.64
N THR A 202 2.72 -22.45 6.84
CA THR A 202 2.32 -23.32 7.94
C THR A 202 1.32 -22.56 8.80
N MET A 203 0.15 -23.13 9.00
CA MET A 203 -0.91 -22.58 9.83
C MET A 203 -0.60 -22.84 11.31
N GLU A 204 -1.29 -22.14 12.22
CA GLU A 204 -1.14 -22.31 13.68
C GLU A 204 -1.34 -23.76 14.15
N CYS A 205 -2.19 -24.52 13.47
CA CYS A 205 -2.40 -25.96 13.72
C CYS A 205 -1.21 -26.84 13.29
N GLY A 206 -0.14 -26.29 12.70
CA GLY A 206 0.96 -27.01 12.08
C GLY A 206 0.64 -27.60 10.69
N CYS A 207 -0.55 -27.34 10.16
CA CYS A 207 -0.98 -27.80 8.84
C CYS A 207 -0.34 -26.94 7.73
N GLU A 208 0.05 -27.55 6.61
CA GLU A 208 0.51 -26.81 5.44
C GLU A 208 -0.67 -26.29 4.63
N ALA A 209 -0.67 -24.98 4.35
CA ALA A 209 -1.56 -24.33 3.40
C ALA A 209 -0.78 -23.97 2.13
N GLY A 210 -1.30 -24.35 0.98
CA GLY A 210 -0.68 -24.14 -0.33
C GLY A 210 -1.63 -23.51 -1.34
N LYS A 211 -1.29 -23.69 -2.60
CA LYS A 211 -1.98 -23.09 -3.75
C LYS A 211 -3.49 -23.27 -3.72
N GLU A 212 -3.97 -24.48 -3.45
CA GLU A 212 -5.40 -24.80 -3.49
C GLU A 212 -6.16 -24.29 -2.24
N LEU A 213 -5.44 -23.91 -1.18
CA LEU A 213 -5.99 -23.23 -0.01
C LEU A 213 -5.85 -21.70 -0.07
N GLY A 214 -5.60 -21.16 -1.27
CA GLY A 214 -5.57 -19.71 -1.49
C GLY A 214 -4.22 -19.04 -1.20
N VAL A 215 -3.14 -19.80 -0.92
CA VAL A 215 -1.80 -19.21 -0.79
C VAL A 215 -1.16 -19.16 -2.17
N ASN A 216 -1.63 -18.23 -2.98
CA ASN A 216 -1.22 -18.16 -4.37
C ASN A 216 -1.30 -16.73 -4.95
N THR A 217 -0.53 -16.51 -6.01
CA THR A 217 -0.72 -15.40 -6.95
C THR A 217 -1.50 -15.94 -8.15
N TRP A 218 -2.55 -15.25 -8.57
CA TRP A 218 -3.25 -15.59 -9.79
C TRP A 218 -3.47 -14.36 -10.68
N ALA A 219 -3.54 -14.61 -11.98
CA ALA A 219 -3.87 -13.60 -12.99
C ALA A 219 -4.88 -14.18 -13.98
N ALA A 220 -5.99 -13.51 -14.17
CA ALA A 220 -7.03 -13.86 -15.13
C ALA A 220 -7.15 -12.78 -16.20
N PHE A 221 -7.07 -13.19 -17.45
CA PHE A 221 -7.12 -12.31 -18.62
C PHE A 221 -8.43 -12.51 -19.38
N ALA A 222 -9.07 -11.41 -19.77
CA ALA A 222 -10.27 -11.40 -20.59
C ALA A 222 -10.17 -10.31 -21.67
N GLY A 223 -10.82 -10.50 -22.81
CA GLY A 223 -10.73 -9.63 -23.99
C GLY A 223 -9.97 -10.29 -25.13
N THR A 224 -9.09 -9.58 -25.79
CA THR A 224 -8.24 -10.10 -26.88
C THR A 224 -6.77 -9.95 -26.52
N ASP A 225 -5.85 -10.64 -27.21
CA ASP A 225 -4.42 -10.50 -26.96
C ASP A 225 -3.90 -9.06 -27.15
N ALA A 226 -4.55 -8.27 -28.01
CA ALA A 226 -4.19 -6.87 -28.26
C ALA A 226 -4.79 -5.88 -27.26
N ASP A 227 -5.96 -6.18 -26.68
CA ASP A 227 -6.64 -5.34 -25.70
C ASP A 227 -7.38 -6.22 -24.69
N ALA A 228 -6.74 -6.44 -23.57
CA ALA A 228 -7.21 -7.29 -22.50
C ALA A 228 -7.36 -6.53 -21.20
N LEU A 229 -8.19 -7.08 -20.32
CA LEU A 229 -8.21 -6.79 -18.89
C LEU A 229 -7.45 -7.89 -18.17
N VAL A 230 -6.74 -7.54 -17.11
CA VAL A 230 -6.23 -8.49 -16.13
C VAL A 230 -6.79 -8.15 -14.75
N ASP A 231 -7.32 -9.17 -14.10
CA ASP A 231 -7.71 -9.16 -12.68
C ASP A 231 -6.88 -10.20 -11.95
N GLY A 232 -6.49 -9.93 -10.72
CA GLY A 232 -5.68 -10.87 -9.99
C GLY A 232 -5.52 -10.57 -8.51
N ASP A 233 -4.86 -11.53 -7.87
CA ASP A 233 -4.44 -11.44 -6.47
C ASP A 233 -2.98 -11.88 -6.38
N PHE A 234 -2.20 -11.16 -5.57
CA PHE A 234 -0.76 -11.35 -5.50
C PHE A 234 -0.34 -11.62 -4.06
N VAL A 235 0.15 -12.84 -3.78
CA VAL A 235 0.67 -13.20 -2.45
C VAL A 235 2.10 -12.69 -2.27
N VAL A 236 2.35 -11.96 -1.18
CA VAL A 236 3.66 -11.38 -0.85
C VAL A 236 4.00 -11.56 0.63
N LEU A 237 5.28 -11.68 0.94
CA LEU A 237 5.79 -11.46 2.30
C LEU A 237 5.75 -9.96 2.64
N GLU A 238 5.68 -9.61 3.93
CA GLU A 238 5.79 -8.20 4.35
C GLU A 238 7.04 -7.52 3.78
N SER A 239 8.17 -8.22 3.74
CA SER A 239 9.44 -7.70 3.19
C SER A 239 9.43 -7.51 1.67
N GLU A 240 8.51 -8.15 0.95
CA GLU A 240 8.38 -8.07 -0.51
C GLU A 240 7.36 -6.98 -0.93
N LEU A 241 6.44 -6.61 -0.03
CA LEU A 241 5.30 -5.75 -0.32
C LEU A 241 5.68 -4.49 -1.10
N GLN A 242 6.60 -3.70 -0.57
CA GLN A 242 6.91 -2.39 -1.17
C GLN A 242 7.54 -2.52 -2.57
N SER A 243 8.40 -3.50 -2.77
CA SER A 243 9.04 -3.72 -4.08
C SER A 243 8.06 -4.24 -5.12
N VAL A 244 7.10 -5.07 -4.71
CA VAL A 244 6.02 -5.57 -5.57
C VAL A 244 5.05 -4.45 -5.93
N LEU A 245 4.57 -3.67 -4.96
CA LEU A 245 3.71 -2.50 -5.20
C LEU A 245 4.37 -1.52 -6.19
N LYS A 246 5.63 -1.17 -5.94
CA LYS A 246 6.38 -0.26 -6.81
C LYS A 246 6.51 -0.81 -8.23
N SER A 247 6.81 -2.10 -8.37
CA SER A 247 6.89 -2.76 -9.68
C SER A 247 5.55 -2.71 -10.42
N LEU A 248 4.46 -3.11 -9.79
CA LEU A 248 3.13 -3.09 -10.39
C LEU A 248 2.71 -1.66 -10.81
N ARG A 249 2.92 -0.67 -9.93
CA ARG A 249 2.56 0.72 -10.22
C ARG A 249 3.36 1.31 -11.38
N HIS A 250 4.68 1.08 -11.44
CA HIS A 250 5.53 1.57 -12.53
C HIS A 250 5.18 0.94 -13.88
N HIS A 251 4.55 -0.21 -13.89
CA HIS A 251 4.05 -0.85 -15.12
C HIS A 251 2.56 -0.58 -15.40
N GLY A 252 1.96 0.40 -14.70
CA GLY A 252 0.57 0.81 -14.95
C GLY A 252 -0.50 -0.13 -14.40
N ILE A 253 -0.14 -1.12 -13.58
CA ILE A 253 -1.10 -1.99 -12.90
C ILE A 253 -1.66 -1.26 -11.68
N ASN A 254 -2.98 -1.21 -11.57
CA ASN A 254 -3.68 -0.57 -10.45
C ASN A 254 -3.81 -1.53 -9.27
N ILE A 255 -3.54 -1.03 -8.08
CA ILE A 255 -3.76 -1.74 -6.83
C ILE A 255 -5.14 -1.36 -6.29
N VAL A 256 -5.90 -2.36 -5.90
CA VAL A 256 -7.31 -2.23 -5.47
C VAL A 256 -7.47 -2.43 -3.98
N ALA A 257 -6.71 -3.38 -3.39
CA ALA A 257 -6.74 -3.67 -1.96
C ALA A 257 -5.41 -4.28 -1.51
N ILE A 258 -5.09 -4.12 -0.23
CA ILE A 258 -4.02 -4.83 0.50
C ILE A 258 -4.68 -5.47 1.72
N HIS A 259 -4.64 -6.80 1.83
CA HIS A 259 -5.43 -7.55 2.81
C HIS A 259 -4.75 -8.86 3.24
N HIS A 260 -5.40 -9.60 4.13
CA HIS A 260 -4.99 -10.93 4.56
C HIS A 260 -6.01 -11.98 4.11
N HIS A 261 -5.56 -13.21 3.79
CA HIS A 261 -6.44 -14.36 3.62
C HIS A 261 -6.58 -15.17 4.92
N MET A 262 -5.58 -15.08 5.81
CA MET A 262 -5.49 -15.89 7.01
C MET A 262 -4.79 -15.12 8.13
N THR A 263 -4.82 -15.68 9.32
CA THR A 263 -4.11 -15.18 10.50
C THR A 263 -3.38 -16.33 11.19
N GLY A 264 -2.25 -16.05 11.83
CA GLY A 264 -1.46 -17.06 12.55
C GLY A 264 -0.60 -17.96 11.66
N GLU A 265 -0.45 -17.63 10.39
CA GLU A 265 0.42 -18.37 9.47
C GLU A 265 1.90 -17.98 9.60
N SER A 266 2.77 -18.89 9.17
CA SER A 266 4.21 -18.66 9.04
C SER A 266 4.72 -19.23 7.71
N PRO A 267 5.45 -18.44 6.88
CA PRO A 267 5.67 -17.01 7.06
C PRO A 267 4.36 -16.21 6.91
N ARG A 268 4.34 -14.99 7.46
CA ARG A 268 3.18 -14.12 7.33
C ARG A 268 3.08 -13.55 5.92
N TYR A 269 1.89 -13.65 5.34
CA TYR A 269 1.59 -13.16 4.01
C TYR A 269 0.58 -12.00 4.01
N LEU A 270 0.76 -11.13 3.02
CA LEU A 270 -0.23 -10.15 2.57
C LEU A 270 -0.68 -10.50 1.15
N PHE A 271 -1.82 -10.01 0.77
CA PHE A 271 -2.44 -10.24 -0.53
C PHE A 271 -2.83 -8.91 -1.15
N LEU A 272 -2.65 -8.79 -2.47
CA LEU A 272 -2.88 -7.56 -3.22
C LEU A 272 -3.85 -7.83 -4.35
N HIS A 273 -5.08 -7.32 -4.30
CA HIS A 273 -5.89 -7.26 -5.49
C HIS A 273 -5.37 -6.20 -6.45
N TYR A 274 -5.27 -6.56 -7.71
CA TYR A 274 -4.78 -5.67 -8.75
C TYR A 274 -5.64 -5.76 -10.02
N TRP A 275 -5.60 -4.69 -10.80
CA TRP A 275 -6.36 -4.53 -12.03
C TRP A 275 -5.54 -3.79 -13.09
N GLY A 276 -5.56 -4.27 -14.32
CA GLY A 276 -4.87 -3.64 -15.43
C GLY A 276 -5.61 -3.79 -16.76
N ARG A 277 -5.28 -2.91 -17.72
CA ARG A 277 -5.75 -2.99 -19.09
C ARG A 277 -4.62 -2.74 -20.06
N GLY A 278 -4.57 -3.47 -21.14
CA GLY A 278 -3.60 -3.33 -22.23
C GLY A 278 -3.39 -4.63 -22.99
N PRO A 279 -2.40 -4.69 -23.89
CA PRO A 279 -2.01 -5.94 -24.54
C PRO A 279 -1.60 -6.99 -23.49
N VAL A 280 -2.01 -8.25 -23.74
CA VAL A 280 -1.66 -9.40 -22.85
C VAL A 280 -0.17 -9.46 -22.57
N ALA A 281 0.67 -9.28 -23.60
CA ALA A 281 2.13 -9.22 -23.47
C ALA A 281 2.57 -8.19 -22.41
N THR A 282 2.10 -6.96 -22.50
CA THR A 282 2.46 -5.87 -21.57
C THR A 282 2.02 -6.20 -20.15
N LEU A 283 0.78 -6.65 -19.98
CA LEU A 283 0.23 -7.02 -18.67
C LEU A 283 1.01 -8.20 -18.05
N THR A 284 1.32 -9.22 -18.86
CA THR A 284 2.07 -10.39 -18.42
C THR A 284 3.49 -10.03 -17.97
N HIS A 285 4.18 -9.17 -18.72
CA HIS A 285 5.52 -8.69 -18.33
C HIS A 285 5.49 -7.81 -17.07
N ALA A 286 4.44 -7.02 -16.89
CA ALA A 286 4.22 -6.25 -15.66
C ALA A 286 4.10 -7.17 -14.43
N ILE A 287 3.30 -8.23 -14.53
CA ILE A 287 3.13 -9.24 -13.48
C ILE A 287 4.45 -9.99 -13.24
N LYS A 288 5.15 -10.38 -14.33
CA LYS A 288 6.46 -11.04 -14.23
C LYS A 288 7.48 -10.18 -13.50
N GLY A 289 7.54 -8.87 -13.83
CA GLY A 289 8.41 -7.91 -13.14
C GLY A 289 8.14 -7.79 -11.65
N ALA A 290 6.88 -7.93 -11.25
CA ALA A 290 6.49 -7.98 -9.85
C ALA A 290 6.86 -9.33 -9.19
N LEU A 291 6.62 -10.46 -9.88
CA LEU A 291 7.05 -11.79 -9.42
C LEU A 291 8.57 -11.88 -9.20
N ASP A 292 9.36 -11.19 -10.01
CA ASP A 292 10.83 -11.15 -9.86
C ASP A 292 11.28 -10.36 -8.62
N LYS A 293 10.37 -9.69 -7.92
CA LYS A 293 10.62 -9.03 -6.62
C LYS A 293 10.30 -9.93 -5.42
N THR A 294 9.75 -11.12 -5.65
CA THR A 294 9.45 -12.09 -4.60
C THR A 294 10.53 -13.14 -4.50
N ALA A 295 10.72 -13.73 -3.31
CA ALA A 295 11.57 -14.88 -3.11
C ALA A 295 11.05 -16.08 -3.94
N LYS A 296 11.99 -16.82 -4.52
CA LYS A 296 11.71 -18.05 -5.29
C LYS A 296 11.41 -19.22 -4.37
#